data_1210aca20165bca8c72be1d585649668
#
_entry.id   1210aca20165bca8c72be1d585649668
#
_cell.length_a   1.000
_cell.length_b   1.000
_cell.length_c   1.000
_cell.angle_alpha   90.00
_cell.angle_beta   90.00
_cell.angle_gamma   90.00
#
_symmetry.space_group_name_H-M   'P 1'
#
loop_
_entity.id
_entity.type
_entity.pdbx_description
1 polymer ?
#
loop_
_entity_poly.entity_id
_entity_poly.type
_entity_poly.pdbx_seq_one_letter_code
_entity_poly.pdbx_strand_id
1 'polypeptide(L)'
;RHYQFESGMTLTGSNADVRFPIKPSEEGAIVLALYNAVAKAKGGQILSGVQSSVDISDLAKDLLENEKQSIVISGSNNVNIQLLINGINQLLGNCGQTIGLENPLLTKQGIDQDADRLLSDLKAGNVKTLLVWNANPVYDHPKGNEFAEAIKKTGLSVSFSERPDETTALCQYVLPESNLLESWNDLEPKAGIYSLSQPVIAPIFNSRQAQATLLKWTGVDINYRDYIKNFWKENQFPKQKNTTDFRQFWNNSLQNGVFETVQESKLVYSPEGLSQAASQIKPAIAGLEVDIYESVAIGNGKLANNPWLQELPDPVAKISWDNFAAVPVAYATENGLKNEDVILINGIELPVFVQPGQAKDTISVALGYGREIAGKVGDQTGTNLYPFVGTESGTRQYYVTSAKVEKVPGKVFELAISQTHYSMEGRPIVRETTLDEYIKNPVSGNEIKAEHEEKSVTLYEAPVYNGHHWGMAVDLNSCTGCGNCAVACQAENNIQVIGKEQVRNRRIMHWIRVDRYYSENPENP
;
A
#
# COMPACT_ATOMS: atom_id res chain seq x y z
N ARG A 1 -14.65 -13.39 -11.90
CA ARG A 1 -15.07 -12.93 -10.57
C ARG A 1 -13.88 -12.64 -9.69
N HIS A 2 -14.04 -11.67 -8.80
CA HIS A 2 -13.08 -11.29 -7.78
C HIS A 2 -13.64 -11.63 -6.39
N TYR A 3 -12.92 -12.49 -5.67
CA TYR A 3 -13.21 -12.85 -4.28
C TYR A 3 -12.16 -12.21 -3.38
N GLN A 4 -12.59 -11.42 -2.38
CA GLN A 4 -11.71 -10.73 -1.45
C GLN A 4 -11.95 -11.18 -0.01
N PHE A 5 -10.89 -11.61 0.67
CA PHE A 5 -10.87 -11.89 2.10
C PHE A 5 -10.02 -10.81 2.76
N GLU A 6 -10.61 -10.05 3.69
CA GLU A 6 -9.91 -8.93 4.31
C GLU A 6 -10.50 -8.56 5.67
N SER A 7 -9.72 -7.91 6.50
CA SER A 7 -10.14 -7.50 7.85
C SER A 7 -10.75 -6.11 7.85
N GLY A 8 -10.09 -5.15 7.25
CA GLY A 8 -10.59 -3.79 7.05
C GLY A 8 -11.39 -3.66 5.77
N MET A 9 -12.19 -2.60 5.65
CA MET A 9 -12.83 -2.23 4.40
C MET A 9 -11.80 -1.55 3.50
N THR A 10 -11.30 -2.24 2.47
CA THR A 10 -10.32 -1.71 1.54
C THR A 10 -10.92 -1.32 0.20
N LEU A 11 -10.15 -0.57 -0.61
CA LEU A 11 -10.52 -0.29 -2.01
C LEU A 11 -10.64 -1.57 -2.83
N THR A 12 -9.81 -2.58 -2.55
CA THR A 12 -9.87 -3.87 -3.21
C THR A 12 -11.18 -4.59 -2.88
N GLY A 13 -11.53 -4.65 -1.59
CA GLY A 13 -12.78 -5.28 -1.16
C GLY A 13 -14.03 -4.53 -1.62
N SER A 14 -13.99 -3.19 -1.68
CA SER A 14 -15.12 -2.40 -2.19
C SER A 14 -15.38 -2.58 -3.69
N ASN A 15 -14.42 -3.14 -4.42
CA ASN A 15 -14.53 -3.46 -5.85
C ASN A 15 -14.60 -4.98 -6.11
N ALA A 16 -14.72 -5.81 -5.07
CA ALA A 16 -14.84 -7.25 -5.24
C ALA A 16 -16.28 -7.67 -5.57
N ASP A 17 -16.45 -8.71 -6.39
CA ASP A 17 -17.76 -9.32 -6.63
C ASP A 17 -18.30 -10.04 -5.39
N VAL A 18 -17.40 -10.62 -4.60
CA VAL A 18 -17.71 -11.31 -3.34
C VAL A 18 -16.67 -10.97 -2.29
N ARG A 19 -17.11 -10.40 -1.18
CA ARG A 19 -16.25 -9.99 -0.07
C ARG A 19 -16.57 -10.81 1.19
N PHE A 20 -15.52 -11.27 1.85
CA PHE A 20 -15.58 -11.96 3.14
C PHE A 20 -14.80 -11.16 4.19
N PRO A 21 -15.49 -10.49 5.13
CA PRO A 21 -14.84 -9.89 6.29
C PRO A 21 -14.31 -11.00 7.21
N ILE A 22 -12.99 -11.07 7.39
CA ILE A 22 -12.32 -12.09 8.19
C ILE A 22 -11.34 -11.47 9.17
N LYS A 23 -11.06 -12.17 10.28
CA LYS A 23 -9.97 -11.80 11.18
C LYS A 23 -8.62 -12.18 10.56
N PRO A 24 -7.55 -11.43 10.84
CA PRO A 24 -6.20 -11.78 10.36
C PRO A 24 -5.79 -13.21 10.68
N SER A 25 -6.13 -13.70 11.87
CA SER A 25 -5.79 -15.07 12.30
C SER A 25 -6.58 -16.18 11.57
N GLU A 26 -7.67 -15.87 10.85
CA GLU A 26 -8.46 -16.84 10.10
C GLU A 26 -7.87 -17.16 8.72
N GLU A 27 -7.03 -16.28 8.16
CA GLU A 27 -6.48 -16.40 6.80
C GLU A 27 -5.85 -17.77 6.53
N GLY A 28 -5.00 -18.25 7.44
CA GLY A 28 -4.31 -19.53 7.26
C GLY A 28 -5.26 -20.72 7.16
N ALA A 29 -6.33 -20.75 7.97
CA ALA A 29 -7.33 -21.81 7.94
C ALA A 29 -8.14 -21.81 6.64
N ILE A 30 -8.48 -20.61 6.13
CA ILE A 30 -9.19 -20.42 4.85
C ILE A 30 -8.32 -20.90 3.68
N VAL A 31 -7.06 -20.52 3.65
CA VAL A 31 -6.11 -20.95 2.61
C VAL A 31 -5.91 -22.47 2.62
N LEU A 32 -5.79 -23.09 3.80
CA LEU A 32 -5.68 -24.54 3.92
C LEU A 32 -6.95 -25.26 3.44
N ALA A 33 -8.12 -24.73 3.78
CA ALA A 33 -9.39 -25.28 3.32
C ALA A 33 -9.51 -25.20 1.78
N LEU A 34 -9.12 -24.06 1.19
CA LEU A 34 -9.11 -23.86 -0.26
C LEU A 34 -8.13 -24.80 -0.95
N TYR A 35 -6.90 -24.95 -0.40
CA TYR A 35 -5.94 -25.93 -0.90
C TYR A 35 -6.55 -27.34 -0.93
N ASN A 36 -7.15 -27.78 0.17
CA ASN A 36 -7.74 -29.10 0.28
C ASN A 36 -8.93 -29.33 -0.66
N ALA A 37 -9.76 -28.29 -0.87
CA ALA A 37 -10.87 -28.37 -1.82
C ALA A 37 -10.37 -28.57 -3.26
N VAL A 38 -9.38 -27.77 -3.69
CA VAL A 38 -8.77 -27.88 -5.01
C VAL A 38 -8.00 -29.19 -5.16
N ALA A 39 -7.21 -29.58 -4.16
CA ALA A 39 -6.44 -30.84 -4.17
C ALA A 39 -7.37 -32.05 -4.27
N LYS A 40 -8.49 -32.07 -3.53
CA LYS A 40 -9.50 -33.14 -3.60
C LYS A 40 -10.06 -33.29 -5.03
N ALA A 41 -10.42 -32.19 -5.66
CA ALA A 41 -10.97 -32.21 -7.02
C ALA A 41 -9.94 -32.66 -8.07
N LYS A 42 -8.66 -32.36 -7.84
CA LYS A 42 -7.55 -32.71 -8.74
C LYS A 42 -6.89 -34.06 -8.43
N GLY A 43 -7.39 -34.81 -7.45
CA GLY A 43 -6.79 -36.07 -7.00
C GLY A 43 -5.43 -35.91 -6.31
N GLY A 44 -5.17 -34.74 -5.78
CA GLY A 44 -3.96 -34.40 -5.03
C GLY A 44 -4.00 -34.82 -3.56
N GLN A 45 -2.91 -34.57 -2.85
CA GLN A 45 -2.80 -34.90 -1.43
C GLN A 45 -3.65 -33.93 -0.58
N ILE A 46 -4.52 -34.48 0.25
CA ILE A 46 -5.25 -33.74 1.29
C ILE A 46 -4.34 -33.55 2.50
N LEU A 47 -4.24 -32.31 2.97
CA LEU A 47 -3.42 -31.94 4.13
C LEU A 47 -4.28 -31.89 5.39
N SER A 48 -3.78 -32.47 6.49
CA SER A 48 -4.41 -32.35 7.80
C SER A 48 -4.10 -31.00 8.44
N GLY A 49 -5.06 -30.43 9.19
CA GLY A 49 -4.87 -29.18 9.92
C GLY A 49 -6.19 -28.59 10.41
N VAL A 50 -6.19 -27.31 10.64
CA VAL A 50 -7.33 -26.54 11.16
C VAL A 50 -8.45 -26.42 10.13
N GLN A 51 -9.69 -26.29 10.62
CA GLN A 51 -10.86 -26.08 9.77
C GLN A 51 -11.14 -24.59 9.60
N SER A 52 -11.62 -24.21 8.43
CA SER A 52 -12.11 -22.86 8.14
C SER A 52 -13.50 -22.65 8.74
N SER A 53 -13.75 -21.44 9.25
CA SER A 53 -15.08 -20.95 9.64
C SER A 53 -15.89 -20.46 8.44
N VAL A 54 -15.25 -20.21 7.30
CA VAL A 54 -15.86 -19.65 6.08
C VAL A 54 -16.10 -20.78 5.09
N ASP A 55 -17.29 -20.80 4.47
CA ASP A 55 -17.58 -21.67 3.34
C ASP A 55 -16.93 -21.13 2.07
N ILE A 56 -16.06 -21.95 1.50
CA ILE A 56 -15.28 -21.61 0.28
C ILE A 56 -15.72 -22.42 -0.94
N SER A 57 -16.86 -23.10 -0.87
CA SER A 57 -17.30 -24.06 -1.90
C SER A 57 -17.49 -23.42 -3.26
N ASP A 58 -18.14 -22.26 -3.32
CA ASP A 58 -18.37 -21.52 -4.58
C ASP A 58 -17.05 -20.98 -5.15
N LEU A 59 -16.16 -20.46 -4.29
CA LEU A 59 -14.82 -20.03 -4.70
C LEU A 59 -14.02 -21.19 -5.31
N ALA A 60 -13.99 -22.33 -4.63
CA ALA A 60 -13.26 -23.50 -5.10
C ALA A 60 -13.80 -23.99 -6.46
N LYS A 61 -15.13 -23.97 -6.62
CA LYS A 61 -15.79 -24.32 -7.88
C LYS A 61 -15.40 -23.35 -9.00
N ASP A 62 -15.53 -22.04 -8.78
CA ASP A 62 -15.17 -21.02 -9.77
C ASP A 62 -13.71 -21.11 -10.21
N LEU A 63 -12.79 -21.38 -9.26
CA LEU A 63 -11.37 -21.58 -9.58
C LEU A 63 -11.12 -22.83 -10.44
N LEU A 64 -11.81 -23.94 -10.14
CA LEU A 64 -11.71 -25.18 -10.92
C LEU A 64 -12.31 -25.05 -12.33
N GLU A 65 -13.37 -24.27 -12.48
CA GLU A 65 -13.97 -23.97 -13.78
C GLU A 65 -13.09 -23.04 -14.63
N ASN A 66 -12.19 -22.26 -13.98
CA ASN A 66 -11.30 -21.30 -14.62
C ASN A 66 -9.81 -21.65 -14.43
N GLU A 67 -9.45 -22.92 -14.55
CA GLU A 67 -8.06 -23.39 -14.51
C GLU A 67 -7.21 -22.67 -15.55
N LYS A 68 -5.95 -22.34 -15.19
CA LYS A 68 -4.99 -21.59 -16.03
C LYS A 68 -5.43 -20.16 -16.41
N GLN A 69 -6.58 -19.70 -15.94
CA GLN A 69 -7.14 -18.37 -16.19
C GLN A 69 -7.45 -17.62 -14.89
N SER A 70 -7.13 -18.21 -13.76
CA SER A 70 -7.32 -17.66 -12.42
C SER A 70 -5.99 -17.34 -11.74
N ILE A 71 -6.04 -16.73 -10.58
CA ILE A 71 -4.90 -16.52 -9.69
C ILE A 71 -5.37 -16.45 -8.25
N VAL A 72 -4.61 -17.04 -7.34
CA VAL A 72 -4.80 -16.92 -5.89
C VAL A 72 -3.56 -16.24 -5.31
N ILE A 73 -3.77 -15.16 -4.57
CA ILE A 73 -2.69 -14.39 -3.94
C ILE A 73 -3.01 -14.10 -2.47
N SER A 74 -1.99 -13.89 -1.66
CA SER A 74 -2.10 -13.47 -0.27
C SER A 74 -1.04 -12.39 0.02
N GLY A 75 -1.42 -11.39 0.81
CA GLY A 75 -0.53 -10.37 1.35
C GLY A 75 0.23 -10.80 2.60
N SER A 76 -0.01 -12.01 3.09
CA SER A 76 0.62 -12.52 4.31
C SER A 76 2.13 -12.71 4.15
N ASN A 77 2.91 -12.28 5.14
CA ASN A 77 4.34 -12.60 5.25
C ASN A 77 4.61 -13.99 5.85
N ASN A 78 3.57 -14.73 6.22
CA ASN A 78 3.71 -16.08 6.77
C ASN A 78 4.08 -17.06 5.66
N VAL A 79 5.29 -17.63 5.73
CA VAL A 79 5.82 -18.55 4.72
C VAL A 79 4.94 -19.78 4.52
N ASN A 80 4.26 -20.26 5.57
CA ASN A 80 3.40 -21.44 5.47
C ASN A 80 2.14 -21.14 4.65
N ILE A 81 1.57 -19.94 4.80
CA ILE A 81 0.44 -19.48 3.97
C ILE A 81 0.90 -19.35 2.52
N GLN A 82 2.07 -18.74 2.27
CA GLN A 82 2.59 -18.57 0.92
C GLN A 82 2.90 -19.91 0.22
N LEU A 83 3.38 -20.92 0.95
CA LEU A 83 3.57 -22.27 0.41
C LEU A 83 2.26 -22.90 -0.03
N LEU A 84 1.19 -22.78 0.78
CA LEU A 84 -0.14 -23.29 0.43
C LEU A 84 -0.73 -22.55 -0.78
N ILE A 85 -0.60 -21.22 -0.85
CA ILE A 85 -1.03 -20.38 -2.01
C ILE A 85 -0.31 -20.84 -3.28
N ASN A 86 1.00 -21.04 -3.22
CA ASN A 86 1.76 -21.55 -4.36
C ASN A 86 1.28 -22.95 -4.77
N GLY A 87 0.96 -23.80 -3.79
CA GLY A 87 0.39 -25.13 -4.03
C GLY A 87 -0.96 -25.07 -4.74
N ILE A 88 -1.85 -24.16 -4.34
CA ILE A 88 -3.14 -23.95 -5.01
C ILE A 88 -2.92 -23.53 -6.47
N ASN A 89 -2.09 -22.53 -6.72
CA ASN A 89 -1.80 -22.04 -8.06
C ASN A 89 -1.16 -23.11 -8.96
N GLN A 90 -0.31 -23.96 -8.38
CA GLN A 90 0.26 -25.10 -9.12
C GLN A 90 -0.80 -26.13 -9.50
N LEU A 91 -1.70 -26.49 -8.57
CA LEU A 91 -2.79 -27.45 -8.83
C LEU A 91 -3.76 -26.93 -9.90
N LEU A 92 -4.02 -25.61 -9.94
CA LEU A 92 -4.85 -24.95 -10.94
C LEU A 92 -4.12 -24.73 -12.28
N GLY A 93 -2.80 -25.00 -12.36
CA GLY A 93 -1.99 -24.79 -13.57
C GLY A 93 -1.75 -23.31 -13.89
N ASN A 94 -1.83 -22.44 -12.92
CA ASN A 94 -1.67 -20.98 -13.05
C ASN A 94 -0.20 -20.57 -13.26
N CYS A 95 0.75 -21.37 -12.72
CA CYS A 95 2.18 -21.13 -12.87
C CYS A 95 2.61 -21.23 -14.34
N GLY A 96 3.24 -20.19 -14.85
CA GLY A 96 3.61 -20.06 -16.26
C GLY A 96 2.47 -19.62 -17.18
N GLN A 97 1.28 -19.36 -16.65
CA GLN A 97 0.10 -18.83 -17.37
C GLN A 97 -0.29 -17.46 -16.84
N THR A 98 -1.00 -17.41 -15.70
CA THR A 98 -1.38 -16.17 -15.02
C THR A 98 -0.29 -15.66 -14.08
N ILE A 99 0.63 -16.53 -13.67
CA ILE A 99 1.82 -16.19 -12.89
C ILE A 99 3.05 -16.34 -13.78
N GLY A 100 3.63 -15.21 -14.19
CA GLY A 100 4.87 -15.18 -14.97
C GLY A 100 6.06 -15.57 -14.08
N LEU A 101 6.79 -16.63 -14.46
CA LEU A 101 7.97 -17.10 -13.75
C LEU A 101 9.28 -16.57 -14.33
N GLU A 102 9.24 -16.03 -15.55
CA GLU A 102 10.43 -15.67 -16.32
C GLU A 102 11.14 -14.43 -15.78
N ASN A 103 10.38 -13.46 -15.28
CA ASN A 103 10.90 -12.18 -14.84
C ASN A 103 10.35 -11.82 -13.46
N PRO A 104 10.85 -12.40 -12.37
CA PRO A 104 10.37 -12.07 -11.03
C PRO A 104 10.63 -10.59 -10.68
N LEU A 105 9.73 -10.02 -9.86
CA LEU A 105 9.90 -8.67 -9.32
C LEU A 105 11.06 -8.63 -8.32
N LEU A 106 11.89 -7.58 -8.41
CA LEU A 106 13.06 -7.36 -7.55
C LEU A 106 12.90 -6.11 -6.67
N THR A 107 11.71 -5.53 -6.61
CA THR A 107 11.45 -4.27 -5.89
C THR A 107 11.36 -4.41 -4.38
N LYS A 108 11.11 -5.63 -3.87
CA LYS A 108 11.01 -5.91 -2.43
C LYS A 108 11.86 -7.13 -2.08
N GLN A 109 13.12 -6.89 -1.73
CA GLN A 109 14.10 -7.93 -1.39
C GLN A 109 14.64 -7.82 0.03
N GLY A 110 14.03 -7.00 0.87
CA GLY A 110 14.41 -6.85 2.27
C GLY A 110 14.21 -8.16 3.04
N ILE A 111 15.15 -8.45 3.94
CA ILE A 111 15.11 -9.59 4.85
C ILE A 111 14.98 -9.05 6.27
N ASP A 112 13.81 -9.23 6.89
CA ASP A 112 13.52 -8.70 8.23
C ASP A 112 14.51 -9.18 9.29
N GLN A 113 14.94 -10.45 9.19
CA GLN A 113 15.94 -11.04 10.10
C GLN A 113 17.29 -10.32 10.03
N ASP A 114 17.68 -9.80 8.87
CA ASP A 114 18.94 -9.07 8.72
C ASP A 114 18.89 -7.73 9.46
N ALA A 115 17.73 -7.06 9.47
CA ALA A 115 17.53 -5.84 10.25
C ALA A 115 17.59 -6.14 11.76
N ASP A 116 16.97 -7.23 12.22
CA ASP A 116 17.04 -7.65 13.63
C ASP A 116 18.46 -8.08 14.03
N ARG A 117 19.20 -8.73 13.12
CA ARG A 117 20.62 -9.08 13.34
C ARG A 117 21.49 -7.81 13.43
N LEU A 118 21.28 -6.86 12.51
CA LEU A 118 21.98 -5.57 12.56
C LEU A 118 21.76 -4.87 13.89
N LEU A 119 20.51 -4.82 14.39
CA LEU A 119 20.21 -4.23 15.69
C LEU A 119 20.97 -4.95 16.84
N SER A 120 21.02 -6.27 16.79
CA SER A 120 21.74 -7.08 17.78
C SER A 120 23.25 -6.80 17.74
N ASP A 121 23.85 -6.69 16.56
CA ASP A 121 25.27 -6.38 16.37
C ASP A 121 25.61 -4.95 16.79
N LEU A 122 24.73 -3.98 16.51
CA LEU A 122 24.88 -2.60 17.00
C LEU A 122 24.86 -2.55 18.52
N LYS A 123 23.93 -3.24 19.17
CA LYS A 123 23.83 -3.32 20.64
C LYS A 123 25.05 -3.98 21.28
N ALA A 124 25.61 -4.97 20.62
CA ALA A 124 26.85 -5.66 21.07
C ALA A 124 28.13 -4.84 20.80
N GLY A 125 28.06 -3.72 20.07
CA GLY A 125 29.22 -2.91 19.70
C GLY A 125 30.10 -3.52 18.61
N ASN A 126 29.57 -4.52 17.87
CA ASN A 126 30.29 -5.18 16.78
C ASN A 126 30.37 -4.30 15.53
N VAL A 127 29.43 -3.37 15.35
CA VAL A 127 29.39 -2.42 14.23
C VAL A 127 30.17 -1.18 14.59
N LYS A 128 31.33 -0.96 13.95
CA LYS A 128 32.17 0.21 14.16
C LYS A 128 31.75 1.40 13.31
N THR A 129 31.25 1.14 12.10
CA THR A 129 30.77 2.15 11.16
C THR A 129 29.40 1.75 10.64
N LEU A 130 28.44 2.66 10.76
CA LEU A 130 27.08 2.50 10.24
C LEU A 130 26.84 3.52 9.13
N LEU A 131 26.46 3.05 7.96
CA LEU A 131 25.97 3.88 6.88
C LEU A 131 24.45 3.64 6.72
N VAL A 132 23.67 4.68 6.87
CA VAL A 132 22.20 4.63 6.69
C VAL A 132 21.87 5.35 5.40
N TRP A 133 21.25 4.65 4.47
CA TRP A 133 20.88 5.23 3.19
C TRP A 133 19.39 5.03 2.93
N ASN A 134 18.65 6.14 2.87
CA ASN A 134 17.24 6.20 2.54
C ASN A 134 16.35 5.28 3.41
N ALA A 135 16.74 5.10 4.68
CA ALA A 135 16.05 4.27 5.67
C ALA A 135 15.90 5.03 6.99
N ASN A 136 14.80 4.78 7.70
CA ASN A 136 14.51 5.44 8.98
C ASN A 136 14.11 4.44 10.08
N PRO A 137 15.02 3.50 10.46
CA PRO A 137 14.70 2.45 11.41
C PRO A 137 14.32 2.94 12.80
N VAL A 138 14.63 4.18 13.17
CA VAL A 138 14.18 4.78 14.44
C VAL A 138 12.67 4.99 14.43
N TYR A 139 12.08 5.25 13.28
CA TYR A 139 10.65 5.47 13.13
C TYR A 139 9.90 4.20 12.68
N ASP A 140 10.37 3.56 11.58
CA ASP A 140 9.61 2.52 10.85
C ASP A 140 9.96 1.08 11.26
N HIS A 141 10.77 0.89 12.30
CA HIS A 141 11.04 -0.42 12.86
C HIS A 141 10.30 -0.61 14.20
N PRO A 142 9.73 -1.82 14.48
CA PRO A 142 9.04 -2.09 15.74
C PRO A 142 9.86 -1.78 17.01
N LYS A 143 11.18 -1.93 16.91
CA LYS A 143 12.16 -1.64 17.96
C LYS A 143 12.91 -0.33 17.70
N GLY A 144 12.22 0.70 17.20
CA GLY A 144 12.84 1.98 16.83
C GLY A 144 13.62 2.63 17.96
N ASN A 145 13.10 2.59 19.20
CA ASN A 145 13.79 3.10 20.37
C ASN A 145 15.14 2.37 20.64
N GLU A 146 15.18 1.05 20.39
CA GLU A 146 16.42 0.29 20.55
C GLU A 146 17.44 0.65 19.47
N PHE A 147 16.99 0.90 18.23
CA PHE A 147 17.84 1.45 17.17
C PHE A 147 18.39 2.82 17.55
N ALA A 148 17.56 3.71 18.09
CA ALA A 148 17.98 5.04 18.52
C ALA A 148 19.13 4.97 19.54
N GLU A 149 19.01 4.12 20.56
CA GLU A 149 20.05 3.96 21.58
C GLU A 149 21.31 3.27 21.02
N ALA A 150 21.17 2.36 20.06
CA ALA A 150 22.30 1.67 19.47
C ALA A 150 23.10 2.57 18.51
N ILE A 151 22.42 3.40 17.71
CA ILE A 151 23.04 4.37 16.81
C ILE A 151 23.89 5.39 17.58
N LYS A 152 23.39 5.92 18.69
CA LYS A 152 24.13 6.86 19.57
C LYS A 152 25.47 6.29 20.10
N LYS A 153 25.56 4.97 20.22
CA LYS A 153 26.75 4.27 20.75
C LYS A 153 27.70 3.80 19.63
N THR A 154 27.33 3.93 18.37
CA THR A 154 28.16 3.52 17.23
C THR A 154 29.34 4.46 17.05
N GLY A 155 30.53 3.91 16.78
CA GLY A 155 31.79 4.69 16.68
C GLY A 155 31.75 5.73 15.58
N LEU A 156 31.16 5.39 14.39
CA LEU A 156 30.91 6.30 13.29
C LEU A 156 29.54 5.98 12.68
N SER A 157 28.66 6.97 12.62
CA SER A 157 27.37 6.86 11.93
C SER A 157 27.20 7.98 10.90
N VAL A 158 26.83 7.59 9.70
CA VAL A 158 26.65 8.50 8.55
C VAL A 158 25.30 8.23 7.91
N SER A 159 24.49 9.26 7.77
CA SER A 159 23.21 9.19 7.04
C SER A 159 23.31 9.83 5.66
N PHE A 160 22.79 9.14 4.65
CA PHE A 160 22.49 9.69 3.33
C PHE A 160 20.97 9.85 3.25
N SER A 161 20.49 11.06 3.34
CA SER A 161 19.06 11.36 3.32
C SER A 161 18.78 12.69 2.62
N GLU A 162 17.72 12.78 1.85
CA GLU A 162 17.27 14.03 1.23
C GLU A 162 16.74 15.03 2.27
N ARG A 163 16.29 14.53 3.42
CA ARG A 163 15.61 15.31 4.47
C ARG A 163 16.01 14.85 5.85
N PRO A 164 15.94 15.74 6.84
CA PRO A 164 16.04 15.30 8.24
C PRO A 164 14.94 14.31 8.57
N ASP A 165 15.26 13.28 9.34
CA ASP A 165 14.36 12.30 9.90
C ASP A 165 14.87 11.84 11.28
N GLU A 166 14.12 10.98 11.97
CA GLU A 166 14.40 10.52 13.32
C GLU A 166 15.75 9.79 13.41
N THR A 167 16.11 9.02 12.38
CA THR A 167 17.41 8.32 12.31
C THR A 167 18.54 9.27 11.97
N THR A 168 18.33 10.13 10.98
CA THR A 168 19.31 11.12 10.53
C THR A 168 19.72 12.05 11.67
N ALA A 169 18.78 12.46 12.53
CA ALA A 169 19.03 13.32 13.68
C ALA A 169 19.97 12.70 14.72
N LEU A 170 20.13 11.38 14.73
CA LEU A 170 21.00 10.66 15.66
C LEU A 170 22.36 10.29 15.06
N CYS A 171 22.54 10.45 13.76
CA CYS A 171 23.80 10.17 13.09
C CYS A 171 24.82 11.30 13.34
N GLN A 172 26.10 10.94 13.44
CA GLN A 172 27.19 11.90 13.64
C GLN A 172 27.44 12.78 12.43
N TYR A 173 27.22 12.23 11.23
CA TYR A 173 27.35 12.93 9.97
C TYR A 173 26.12 12.74 9.11
N VAL A 174 25.70 13.81 8.48
CA VAL A 174 24.61 13.81 7.49
C VAL A 174 25.18 14.32 6.16
N LEU A 175 25.05 13.50 5.13
CA LEU A 175 25.44 13.84 3.78
C LEU A 175 24.15 13.99 2.97
N PRO A 176 23.69 15.23 2.72
CA PRO A 176 22.45 15.48 2.00
C PRO A 176 22.46 14.82 0.62
N GLU A 177 21.50 13.94 0.37
CA GLU A 177 21.36 13.23 -0.91
C GLU A 177 20.61 14.08 -1.92
N SER A 178 20.99 13.95 -3.19
CA SER A 178 20.28 14.58 -4.29
C SER A 178 18.98 13.83 -4.58
N ASN A 179 17.93 14.57 -4.92
CA ASN A 179 16.65 14.00 -5.32
C ASN A 179 16.80 13.15 -6.59
N LEU A 180 15.90 12.20 -6.77
CA LEU A 180 15.92 11.36 -7.97
C LEU A 180 15.81 12.17 -9.29
N LEU A 181 15.09 13.31 -9.28
CA LEU A 181 14.98 14.21 -10.43
C LEU A 181 16.28 14.96 -10.75
N GLU A 182 17.23 14.97 -9.83
CA GLU A 182 18.56 15.60 -9.94
C GLU A 182 19.68 14.57 -10.24
N SER A 183 19.33 13.28 -10.32
CA SER A 183 20.30 12.18 -10.24
C SER A 183 20.24 11.24 -11.43
N TRP A 184 21.42 10.70 -11.80
CA TRP A 184 21.52 9.54 -12.68
C TRP A 184 21.34 8.27 -11.88
N ASN A 185 20.47 7.37 -12.35
CA ASN A 185 20.29 6.05 -11.72
C ASN A 185 20.04 4.99 -12.77
N ASP A 186 20.36 3.75 -12.42
CA ASP A 186 19.89 2.56 -13.08
C ASP A 186 19.32 1.57 -12.06
N LEU A 187 18.36 0.78 -12.48
CA LEU A 187 17.62 -0.16 -11.65
C LEU A 187 17.30 -1.41 -12.46
N GLU A 188 17.18 -2.54 -11.78
CA GLU A 188 16.58 -3.76 -12.29
C GLU A 188 15.31 -4.07 -11.47
N PRO A 189 14.18 -3.39 -11.73
CA PRO A 189 12.95 -3.56 -10.93
C PRO A 189 12.30 -4.92 -11.13
N LYS A 190 12.61 -5.58 -12.24
CA LYS A 190 12.16 -6.90 -12.62
C LYS A 190 13.32 -7.61 -13.31
N ALA A 191 13.54 -8.86 -13.00
CA ALA A 191 14.68 -9.60 -13.53
C ALA A 191 14.75 -9.52 -15.05
N GLY A 192 15.89 -9.10 -15.60
CA GLY A 192 16.12 -8.90 -17.04
C GLY A 192 15.56 -7.59 -17.61
N ILE A 193 14.93 -6.74 -16.80
CA ILE A 193 14.45 -5.42 -17.22
C ILE A 193 15.27 -4.36 -16.52
N TYR A 194 16.13 -3.68 -17.26
CA TYR A 194 17.05 -2.65 -16.79
C TYR A 194 16.51 -1.29 -17.16
N SER A 195 16.33 -0.43 -16.18
CA SER A 195 15.80 0.93 -16.36
C SER A 195 16.89 1.96 -16.14
N LEU A 196 16.88 3.03 -16.93
CA LEU A 196 17.75 4.20 -16.78
C LEU A 196 16.94 5.43 -16.40
N SER A 197 17.43 6.18 -15.44
CA SER A 197 16.88 7.47 -15.04
C SER A 197 17.93 8.56 -15.27
N GLN A 198 17.51 9.65 -15.92
CA GLN A 198 18.32 10.85 -16.17
C GLN A 198 17.85 11.97 -15.26
N PRO A 199 18.75 12.88 -14.81
CA PRO A 199 18.34 14.10 -14.14
C PRO A 199 17.53 14.98 -15.11
N VAL A 200 16.40 15.47 -14.65
CA VAL A 200 15.55 16.41 -15.40
C VAL A 200 15.71 17.84 -14.92
N ILE A 201 16.32 18.04 -13.75
CA ILE A 201 16.69 19.35 -13.18
C ILE A 201 18.12 19.31 -12.66
N ALA A 202 18.75 20.47 -12.54
CA ALA A 202 20.00 20.63 -11.81
C ALA A 202 19.75 20.53 -10.30
N PRO A 203 20.74 20.10 -9.46
CA PRO A 203 20.61 20.12 -8.02
C PRO A 203 20.20 21.51 -7.50
N ILE A 204 19.13 21.55 -6.70
CA ILE A 204 18.60 22.80 -6.11
C ILE A 204 19.44 23.19 -4.90
N PHE A 205 19.93 22.20 -4.15
CA PHE A 205 20.71 22.39 -2.94
C PHE A 205 22.14 21.86 -3.11
N ASN A 206 23.01 22.16 -2.16
CA ASN A 206 24.35 21.59 -2.11
C ASN A 206 24.30 20.12 -1.63
N SER A 207 23.70 19.27 -2.46
CA SER A 207 23.55 17.85 -2.23
C SER A 207 24.47 17.03 -3.13
N ARG A 208 24.69 15.76 -2.80
CA ARG A 208 25.45 14.80 -3.59
C ARG A 208 24.83 13.42 -3.48
N GLN A 209 24.65 12.80 -4.61
CA GLN A 209 24.17 11.43 -4.71
C GLN A 209 25.05 10.48 -3.89
N ALA A 210 24.43 9.58 -3.11
CA ALA A 210 25.14 8.64 -2.22
C ALA A 210 26.13 7.77 -3.00
N GLN A 211 25.73 7.23 -4.15
CA GLN A 211 26.59 6.41 -5.00
C GLN A 211 27.84 7.17 -5.46
N ALA A 212 27.72 8.45 -5.81
CA ALA A 212 28.87 9.28 -6.19
C ALA A 212 29.82 9.50 -5.00
N THR A 213 29.28 9.63 -3.80
CA THR A 213 30.07 9.75 -2.57
C THR A 213 30.79 8.44 -2.27
N LEU A 214 30.11 7.29 -2.38
CA LEU A 214 30.71 5.97 -2.19
C LEU A 214 31.83 5.69 -3.19
N LEU A 215 31.65 6.02 -4.48
CA LEU A 215 32.71 5.93 -5.49
C LEU A 215 33.95 6.74 -5.09
N LYS A 216 33.73 7.98 -4.65
CA LYS A 216 34.84 8.83 -4.21
C LYS A 216 35.60 8.25 -3.01
N TRP A 217 34.91 7.61 -2.08
CA TRP A 217 35.53 6.96 -0.92
C TRP A 217 36.34 5.70 -1.30
N THR A 218 35.99 5.04 -2.40
CA THR A 218 36.81 3.92 -2.94
C THR A 218 38.04 4.39 -3.69
N GLY A 219 38.28 5.71 -3.85
CA GLY A 219 39.38 6.29 -4.61
C GLY A 219 39.14 6.32 -6.12
N VAL A 220 37.95 5.97 -6.59
CA VAL A 220 37.59 6.03 -8.00
C VAL A 220 37.13 7.46 -8.34
N ASP A 221 37.95 8.18 -9.10
CA ASP A 221 37.66 9.54 -9.55
C ASP A 221 36.97 9.53 -10.91
N ILE A 222 35.70 9.10 -10.93
CA ILE A 222 34.85 9.06 -12.10
C ILE A 222 33.48 9.67 -11.76
N ASN A 223 32.90 10.38 -12.72
CA ASN A 223 31.53 10.84 -12.62
C ASN A 223 30.57 9.65 -12.61
N TYR A 224 29.55 9.68 -11.76
CA TYR A 224 28.62 8.55 -11.59
C TYR A 224 27.85 8.18 -12.86
N ARG A 225 27.49 9.16 -13.72
CA ARG A 225 26.95 8.88 -15.06
C ARG A 225 27.88 8.04 -15.90
N ASP A 226 29.18 8.39 -15.91
CA ASP A 226 30.17 7.65 -16.71
C ASP A 226 30.45 6.27 -16.10
N TYR A 227 30.35 6.14 -14.78
CA TYR A 227 30.37 4.85 -14.10
C TYR A 227 29.20 3.94 -14.58
N ILE A 228 27.96 4.41 -14.55
CA ILE A 228 26.79 3.67 -15.08
C ILE A 228 27.01 3.32 -16.55
N LYS A 229 27.46 4.27 -17.36
CA LYS A 229 27.70 4.06 -18.79
C LYS A 229 28.74 2.97 -19.06
N ASN A 230 29.82 2.93 -18.29
CA ASN A 230 30.84 1.90 -18.37
C ASN A 230 30.29 0.54 -17.91
N PHE A 231 29.55 0.53 -16.80
CA PHE A 231 28.87 -0.67 -16.30
C PHE A 231 27.91 -1.24 -17.35
N TRP A 232 27.12 -0.40 -18.01
CA TRP A 232 26.22 -0.82 -19.09
C TRP A 232 26.96 -1.33 -20.31
N LYS A 233 28.10 -0.73 -20.64
CA LYS A 233 28.97 -1.19 -21.74
C LYS A 233 29.51 -2.61 -21.49
N GLU A 234 29.92 -2.88 -20.27
CA GLU A 234 30.53 -4.15 -19.88
C GLU A 234 29.51 -5.25 -19.58
N ASN A 235 28.36 -4.89 -18.98
CA ASN A 235 27.43 -5.87 -18.42
C ASN A 235 26.08 -5.96 -19.16
N GLN A 236 25.57 -4.89 -19.77
CA GLN A 236 24.28 -4.90 -20.43
C GLN A 236 24.40 -5.01 -21.97
N PHE A 237 25.31 -4.26 -22.56
CA PHE A 237 25.54 -4.29 -24.00
C PHE A 237 25.81 -5.68 -24.56
N PRO A 238 26.60 -6.57 -23.92
CA PRO A 238 26.82 -7.94 -24.41
C PRO A 238 25.58 -8.82 -24.41
N LYS A 239 24.52 -8.46 -23.66
CA LYS A 239 23.28 -9.25 -23.56
C LYS A 239 22.34 -9.07 -24.76
N GLN A 240 22.64 -8.15 -25.67
CA GLN A 240 21.85 -7.90 -26.87
C GLN A 240 22.60 -8.19 -28.16
N LYS A 241 21.87 -8.37 -29.27
CA LYS A 241 22.40 -8.64 -30.60
C LYS A 241 21.92 -7.65 -31.68
N ASN A 242 21.16 -6.62 -31.28
CA ASN A 242 20.51 -5.70 -32.21
C ASN A 242 21.46 -4.71 -32.86
N THR A 243 22.58 -4.38 -32.20
CA THR A 243 23.60 -3.47 -32.70
C THR A 243 24.98 -3.85 -32.17
N THR A 244 26.02 -3.60 -32.97
CA THR A 244 27.42 -3.71 -32.56
C THR A 244 28.02 -2.39 -32.08
N ASP A 245 27.27 -1.30 -32.20
CA ASP A 245 27.67 0.03 -31.73
C ASP A 245 27.08 0.33 -30.33
N PHE A 246 27.97 0.41 -29.34
CA PHE A 246 27.59 0.74 -27.98
C PHE A 246 26.93 2.14 -27.86
N ARG A 247 27.36 3.11 -28.65
CA ARG A 247 26.78 4.46 -28.62
C ARG A 247 25.31 4.44 -29.06
N GLN A 248 25.02 3.69 -30.11
CA GLN A 248 23.65 3.50 -30.58
C GLN A 248 22.80 2.79 -29.52
N PHE A 249 23.30 1.71 -28.94
CA PHE A 249 22.64 0.97 -27.86
C PHE A 249 22.33 1.86 -26.67
N TRP A 250 23.33 2.62 -26.18
CA TRP A 250 23.19 3.54 -25.06
C TRP A 250 22.14 4.61 -25.31
N ASN A 251 22.17 5.26 -26.48
CA ASN A 251 21.22 6.32 -26.83
C ASN A 251 19.78 5.76 -26.95
N ASN A 252 19.61 4.57 -27.52
CA ASN A 252 18.29 3.93 -27.60
C ASN A 252 17.76 3.56 -26.21
N SER A 253 18.62 3.06 -25.33
CA SER A 253 18.23 2.74 -23.95
C SER A 253 17.84 3.99 -23.16
N LEU A 254 18.54 5.10 -23.35
CA LEU A 254 18.17 6.38 -22.75
C LEU A 254 16.84 6.93 -23.30
N GLN A 255 16.61 6.84 -24.59
CA GLN A 255 15.37 7.29 -25.23
C GLN A 255 14.17 6.48 -24.76
N ASN A 256 14.31 5.17 -24.64
CA ASN A 256 13.25 4.26 -24.21
C ASN A 256 13.11 4.22 -22.69
N GLY A 257 14.13 4.66 -21.94
CA GLY A 257 14.20 4.53 -20.47
C GLY A 257 14.41 3.11 -19.98
N VAL A 258 14.38 2.11 -20.85
CA VAL A 258 14.43 0.69 -20.51
C VAL A 258 15.19 -0.13 -21.55
N PHE A 259 15.85 -1.17 -21.09
CA PHE A 259 16.43 -2.24 -21.88
C PHE A 259 15.97 -3.60 -21.34
N GLU A 260 15.42 -4.45 -22.20
CA GLU A 260 14.89 -5.75 -21.82
C GLU A 260 15.74 -6.88 -22.38
N THR A 261 15.95 -7.90 -21.57
CA THR A 261 16.61 -9.14 -21.96
C THR A 261 15.70 -10.33 -21.69
N VAL A 262 15.75 -11.33 -22.54
CA VAL A 262 15.11 -12.61 -22.25
C VAL A 262 15.95 -13.33 -21.21
N GLN A 263 15.36 -13.63 -20.06
CA GLN A 263 15.96 -14.51 -19.06
C GLN A 263 15.25 -15.85 -19.09
N GLU A 264 16.03 -16.93 -19.06
CA GLU A 264 15.47 -18.25 -18.80
C GLU A 264 15.20 -18.38 -17.31
N SER A 265 13.93 -18.50 -16.94
CA SER A 265 13.56 -18.76 -15.56
C SER A 265 14.02 -20.15 -15.14
N LYS A 266 14.68 -20.19 -13.97
CA LYS A 266 15.03 -21.44 -13.28
C LYS A 266 14.08 -21.75 -12.12
N LEU A 267 12.99 -20.96 -11.98
CA LEU A 267 12.03 -21.17 -10.92
C LEU A 267 11.20 -22.42 -11.22
N VAL A 268 11.31 -23.40 -10.34
CA VAL A 268 10.55 -24.65 -10.39
C VAL A 268 9.77 -24.76 -9.10
N TYR A 269 8.48 -25.05 -9.21
CA TYR A 269 7.66 -25.35 -8.04
C TYR A 269 8.13 -26.67 -7.41
N SER A 270 8.28 -26.68 -6.07
CA SER A 270 8.48 -27.89 -5.27
C SER A 270 7.30 -28.06 -4.31
N PRO A 271 6.68 -29.26 -4.24
CA PRO A 271 5.65 -29.57 -3.26
C PRO A 271 6.22 -29.84 -1.86
N GLU A 272 7.54 -29.82 -1.71
CA GLU A 272 8.20 -30.08 -0.43
C GLU A 272 7.77 -29.03 0.61
N GLY A 273 7.53 -29.49 1.83
CA GLY A 273 7.15 -28.62 2.93
C GLY A 273 5.64 -28.34 3.06
N LEU A 274 4.78 -28.70 2.09
CA LEU A 274 3.33 -28.44 2.19
C LEU A 274 2.68 -29.05 3.42
N SER A 275 2.98 -30.32 3.72
CA SER A 275 2.44 -30.99 4.91
C SER A 275 2.93 -30.34 6.21
N GLN A 276 4.19 -29.91 6.23
CA GLN A 276 4.74 -29.17 7.36
C GLN A 276 4.08 -27.79 7.47
N ALA A 277 3.93 -27.07 6.37
CA ALA A 277 3.26 -25.78 6.33
C ALA A 277 1.83 -25.88 6.88
N ALA A 278 1.05 -26.85 6.41
CA ALA A 278 -0.30 -27.09 6.91
C ALA A 278 -0.35 -27.37 8.43
N SER A 279 0.61 -28.12 8.96
CA SER A 279 0.70 -28.41 10.40
C SER A 279 1.06 -27.18 11.25
N GLN A 280 1.65 -26.16 10.67
CA GLN A 280 2.01 -24.90 11.32
C GLN A 280 0.89 -23.84 11.26
N ILE A 281 -0.16 -24.07 10.49
CA ILE A 281 -1.33 -23.19 10.48
C ILE A 281 -2.04 -23.32 11.82
N LYS A 282 -2.19 -22.19 12.51
CA LYS A 282 -2.84 -22.12 13.82
C LYS A 282 -4.34 -21.88 13.64
N PRO A 283 -5.17 -22.35 14.59
CA PRO A 283 -6.58 -21.98 14.63
C PRO A 283 -6.75 -20.48 14.89
N ALA A 284 -7.87 -19.94 14.44
CA ALA A 284 -8.23 -18.55 14.75
C ALA A 284 -8.23 -18.31 16.26
N ILE A 285 -7.76 -17.12 16.64
CA ILE A 285 -7.60 -16.74 18.04
C ILE A 285 -8.88 -16.05 18.53
N ALA A 286 -9.34 -16.43 19.72
CA ALA A 286 -10.47 -15.74 20.34
C ALA A 286 -10.08 -14.33 20.81
N GLY A 287 -11.05 -13.41 20.80
CA GLY A 287 -10.85 -12.03 21.23
C GLY A 287 -10.57 -11.06 20.08
N LEU A 288 -10.28 -9.82 20.44
CA LEU A 288 -10.10 -8.72 19.51
C LEU A 288 -8.70 -8.77 18.87
N GLU A 289 -8.65 -8.55 17.56
CA GLU A 289 -7.40 -8.42 16.80
C GLU A 289 -7.24 -7.00 16.26
N VAL A 290 -6.00 -6.63 15.98
CA VAL A 290 -5.69 -5.37 15.28
C VAL A 290 -5.06 -5.72 13.94
N ASP A 291 -5.65 -5.24 12.89
CA ASP A 291 -5.13 -5.26 11.52
C ASP A 291 -4.35 -3.96 11.26
N ILE A 292 -3.16 -4.07 10.70
CA ILE A 292 -2.23 -2.96 10.51
C ILE A 292 -1.94 -2.81 9.01
N TYR A 293 -2.19 -1.64 8.47
CA TYR A 293 -1.97 -1.38 7.05
C TYR A 293 -1.26 -0.05 6.80
N GLU A 294 -0.63 0.11 5.63
CA GLU A 294 -0.05 1.38 5.23
C GLU A 294 -1.14 2.35 4.77
N SER A 295 -1.05 3.61 5.19
CA SER A 295 -1.96 4.67 4.73
C SER A 295 -1.93 4.79 3.19
N VAL A 296 -3.09 4.84 2.55
CA VAL A 296 -3.19 5.04 1.09
C VAL A 296 -2.56 6.37 0.65
N ALA A 297 -2.65 7.40 1.50
CA ALA A 297 -2.16 8.74 1.17
C ALA A 297 -0.64 8.89 1.39
N ILE A 298 -0.13 8.54 2.57
CA ILE A 298 1.26 8.82 2.96
C ILE A 298 2.14 7.56 3.07
N GLY A 299 1.57 6.39 2.77
CA GLY A 299 2.27 5.11 2.78
C GLY A 299 2.89 4.80 4.14
N ASN A 300 4.16 4.43 4.15
CA ASN A 300 4.92 4.12 5.36
C ASN A 300 5.39 5.36 6.17
N GLY A 301 4.96 6.56 5.80
CA GLY A 301 5.34 7.82 6.48
C GLY A 301 6.50 8.57 5.82
N LYS A 302 7.12 8.06 4.76
CA LYS A 302 8.14 8.79 4.00
C LYS A 302 7.59 10.07 3.38
N LEU A 303 6.31 10.09 3.02
CA LEU A 303 5.61 11.21 2.40
C LEU A 303 4.83 12.08 3.40
N ALA A 304 4.99 11.87 4.71
CA ALA A 304 4.23 12.57 5.75
C ALA A 304 4.32 14.10 5.71
N ASN A 305 5.42 14.67 5.18
CA ASN A 305 5.56 16.13 5.06
C ASN A 305 4.92 16.72 3.78
N ASN A 306 4.20 15.91 3.00
CA ASN A 306 3.48 16.41 1.83
C ASN A 306 2.06 16.87 2.24
N PRO A 307 1.75 18.18 2.19
CA PRO A 307 0.47 18.70 2.65
C PRO A 307 -0.72 18.24 1.81
N TRP A 308 -0.56 18.05 0.51
CA TRP A 308 -1.63 17.53 -0.35
C TRP A 308 -1.99 16.09 0.04
N LEU A 309 -0.98 15.26 0.35
CA LEU A 309 -1.22 13.88 0.78
C LEU A 309 -1.78 13.80 2.20
N GLN A 310 -1.38 14.70 3.11
CA GLN A 310 -1.99 14.78 4.44
C GLN A 310 -3.46 15.19 4.38
N GLU A 311 -3.83 16.07 3.46
CA GLU A 311 -5.21 16.53 3.28
C GLU A 311 -6.05 15.62 2.37
N LEU A 312 -5.42 14.66 1.66
CA LEU A 312 -6.14 13.66 0.87
C LEU A 312 -6.96 12.77 1.81
N PRO A 313 -8.28 12.76 1.67
CA PRO A 313 -9.12 11.91 2.51
C PRO A 313 -8.83 10.43 2.28
N ASP A 314 -8.82 9.66 3.37
CA ASP A 314 -8.86 8.20 3.27
C ASP A 314 -9.99 7.77 2.32
N PRO A 315 -9.74 6.84 1.40
CA PRO A 315 -10.72 6.51 0.36
C PRO A 315 -12.05 5.99 0.90
N VAL A 316 -12.05 5.34 2.05
CA VAL A 316 -13.22 4.72 2.67
C VAL A 316 -13.75 5.55 3.83
N ALA A 317 -12.93 5.82 4.84
CA ALA A 317 -13.32 6.56 6.04
C ALA A 317 -13.56 8.06 5.78
N LYS A 318 -12.97 8.61 4.72
CA LYS A 318 -13.01 10.05 4.39
C LYS A 318 -12.40 10.96 5.45
N ILE A 319 -11.43 10.45 6.20
CA ILE A 319 -10.63 11.15 7.20
C ILE A 319 -9.32 11.59 6.60
N SER A 320 -8.85 12.77 6.92
CA SER A 320 -7.56 13.32 6.57
C SER A 320 -6.80 13.78 7.81
N TRP A 321 -5.49 14.00 7.69
CA TRP A 321 -4.58 14.54 8.71
C TRP A 321 -4.22 13.62 9.88
N ASP A 322 -5.01 12.60 10.21
CA ASP A 322 -4.72 11.68 11.32
C ASP A 322 -4.98 10.24 10.93
N ASN A 323 -4.34 9.31 11.63
CA ASN A 323 -4.80 7.94 11.67
C ASN A 323 -5.83 7.76 12.81
N PHE A 324 -6.55 6.67 12.72
CA PHE A 324 -7.68 6.36 13.59
C PHE A 324 -7.78 4.84 13.78
N ALA A 325 -8.55 4.44 14.78
CA ALA A 325 -8.96 3.06 14.97
C ALA A 325 -10.30 2.84 14.24
N ALA A 326 -10.28 2.13 13.11
CA ALA A 326 -11.50 1.69 12.42
C ALA A 326 -12.13 0.53 13.19
N VAL A 327 -13.29 0.80 13.81
CA VAL A 327 -13.96 -0.11 14.75
C VAL A 327 -15.22 -0.69 14.11
N PRO A 328 -15.48 -2.01 14.21
CA PRO A 328 -16.72 -2.62 13.72
C PRO A 328 -17.96 -2.00 14.37
N VAL A 329 -19.04 -1.87 13.60
CA VAL A 329 -20.32 -1.29 14.08
C VAL A 329 -20.87 -2.05 15.30
N ALA A 330 -20.85 -3.39 15.25
CA ALA A 330 -21.31 -4.22 16.35
C ALA A 330 -20.47 -4.00 17.62
N TYR A 331 -19.14 -4.04 17.51
CA TYR A 331 -18.24 -3.81 18.63
C TYR A 331 -18.41 -2.41 19.24
N ALA A 332 -18.55 -1.39 18.40
CA ALA A 332 -18.79 -0.02 18.85
C ALA A 332 -20.10 0.09 19.65
N THR A 333 -21.16 -0.56 19.17
CA THR A 333 -22.47 -0.58 19.86
C THR A 333 -22.39 -1.28 21.20
N GLU A 334 -21.77 -2.47 21.25
CA GLU A 334 -21.63 -3.25 22.48
C GLU A 334 -20.79 -2.54 23.55
N ASN A 335 -19.79 -1.76 23.14
CA ASN A 335 -18.89 -1.05 24.06
C ASN A 335 -19.21 0.45 24.23
N GLY A 336 -20.33 0.93 23.70
CA GLY A 336 -20.76 2.33 23.81
C GLY A 336 -19.74 3.32 23.23
N LEU A 337 -19.08 2.93 22.12
CA LEU A 337 -18.12 3.77 21.40
C LEU A 337 -18.82 4.60 20.32
N LYS A 338 -18.33 5.80 20.12
CA LYS A 338 -18.78 6.72 19.06
C LYS A 338 -17.57 7.23 18.29
N ASN A 339 -17.82 7.75 17.10
CA ASN A 339 -16.80 8.50 16.37
C ASN A 339 -16.19 9.57 17.28
N GLU A 340 -14.86 9.71 17.20
CA GLU A 340 -14.07 10.70 17.95
C GLU A 340 -13.86 10.38 19.44
N ASP A 341 -14.50 9.33 19.99
CA ASP A 341 -14.07 8.78 21.29
C ASP A 341 -12.60 8.38 21.20
N VAL A 342 -11.88 8.41 22.31
CA VAL A 342 -10.50 7.94 22.38
C VAL A 342 -10.44 6.59 23.06
N ILE A 343 -9.72 5.65 22.45
CA ILE A 343 -9.43 4.33 23.03
C ILE A 343 -7.93 4.13 23.19
N LEU A 344 -7.57 3.32 24.17
CA LEU A 344 -6.23 2.76 24.32
C LEU A 344 -6.22 1.38 23.70
N ILE A 345 -5.35 1.16 22.73
CA ILE A 345 -5.06 -0.17 22.19
C ILE A 345 -3.66 -0.56 22.67
N ASN A 346 -3.56 -1.55 23.53
CA ASN A 346 -2.29 -1.96 24.14
C ASN A 346 -1.45 -0.78 24.70
N GLY A 347 -2.13 0.24 25.25
CA GLY A 347 -1.50 1.43 25.83
C GLY A 347 -1.25 2.60 24.87
N ILE A 348 -1.56 2.45 23.58
CA ILE A 348 -1.45 3.54 22.59
C ILE A 348 -2.84 4.15 22.34
N GLU A 349 -2.92 5.47 22.45
CA GLU A 349 -4.18 6.21 22.23
C GLU A 349 -4.47 6.41 20.74
N LEU A 350 -5.71 6.14 20.35
CA LEU A 350 -6.23 6.41 19.02
C LEU A 350 -7.69 6.91 19.07
N PRO A 351 -8.06 7.85 18.19
CA PRO A 351 -9.45 8.22 18.00
C PRO A 351 -10.22 7.11 17.28
N VAL A 352 -11.47 6.92 17.69
CA VAL A 352 -12.37 5.92 17.11
C VAL A 352 -13.05 6.47 15.86
N PHE A 353 -13.09 5.65 14.83
CA PHE A 353 -14.03 5.79 13.72
C PHE A 353 -14.83 4.49 13.55
N VAL A 354 -16.15 4.59 13.65
CA VAL A 354 -17.05 3.43 13.47
C VAL A 354 -17.18 3.15 11.99
N GLN A 355 -16.59 2.02 11.54
CA GLN A 355 -16.43 1.70 10.12
C GLN A 355 -17.33 0.53 9.73
N PRO A 356 -18.36 0.76 8.87
CA PRO A 356 -19.10 -0.32 8.23
C PRO A 356 -18.20 -1.22 7.40
N GLY A 357 -18.50 -2.52 7.35
CA GLY A 357 -17.72 -3.50 6.60
C GLY A 357 -16.44 -3.97 7.26
N GLN A 358 -16.12 -3.48 8.45
CA GLN A 358 -15.01 -3.96 9.27
C GLN A 358 -15.31 -5.37 9.79
N ALA A 359 -14.35 -6.29 9.72
CA ALA A 359 -14.52 -7.65 10.23
C ALA A 359 -14.84 -7.65 11.73
N LYS A 360 -15.73 -8.54 12.14
CA LYS A 360 -16.10 -8.68 13.55
C LYS A 360 -14.87 -8.94 14.42
N ASP A 361 -14.81 -8.34 15.58
CA ASP A 361 -13.70 -8.44 16.52
C ASP A 361 -12.32 -8.07 15.92
N THR A 362 -12.30 -7.13 14.97
CA THR A 362 -11.07 -6.62 14.37
C THR A 362 -11.09 -5.09 14.28
N ILE A 363 -10.05 -4.44 14.76
CA ILE A 363 -9.82 -2.99 14.60
C ILE A 363 -8.71 -2.81 13.58
N SER A 364 -8.92 -2.01 12.54
CA SER A 364 -7.87 -1.67 11.57
C SER A 364 -7.24 -0.31 11.88
N VAL A 365 -5.91 -0.22 11.72
CA VAL A 365 -5.14 0.99 12.01
C VAL A 365 -4.09 1.24 10.94
N ALA A 366 -3.92 2.51 10.55
CA ALA A 366 -2.99 2.89 9.48
C ALA A 366 -1.61 3.28 10.02
N LEU A 367 -0.54 2.77 9.39
CA LEU A 367 0.85 3.24 9.54
C LEU A 367 1.07 4.57 8.80
N GLY A 368 2.23 5.16 9.02
CA GLY A 368 2.70 6.34 8.27
C GLY A 368 2.57 7.65 9.03
N TYR A 369 1.87 7.66 10.16
CA TYR A 369 1.63 8.81 11.02
C TYR A 369 2.54 8.83 12.25
N GLY A 370 2.46 9.90 13.04
CA GLY A 370 3.19 10.04 14.30
C GLY A 370 4.69 10.22 14.12
N ARG A 371 5.11 10.88 13.03
CA ARG A 371 6.48 11.30 12.79
C ARG A 371 6.86 12.42 13.76
N GLU A 372 8.07 12.40 14.27
CA GLU A 372 8.62 13.45 15.12
C GLU A 372 9.48 14.44 14.33
N ILE A 373 10.17 13.97 13.30
CA ILE A 373 11.07 14.75 12.44
C ILE A 373 10.76 14.44 10.98
N ALA A 374 9.68 14.98 10.46
CA ALA A 374 9.30 14.88 9.05
C ALA A 374 9.29 16.24 8.36
N GLY A 375 9.08 17.30 9.14
CA GLY A 375 8.92 18.67 8.68
C GLY A 375 7.58 19.26 9.12
N LYS A 376 7.37 20.55 8.87
CA LYS A 376 6.26 21.36 9.42
C LYS A 376 4.86 20.77 9.28
N VAL A 377 4.63 19.94 8.26
CA VAL A 377 3.33 19.37 7.96
C VAL A 377 3.17 17.99 8.60
N GLY A 378 4.26 17.22 8.65
CA GLY A 378 4.24 15.85 9.13
C GLY A 378 4.54 15.67 10.61
N ASP A 379 5.22 16.63 11.23
CA ASP A 379 5.62 16.54 12.64
C ASP A 379 4.38 16.42 13.54
N GLN A 380 4.39 15.39 14.40
CA GLN A 380 3.34 15.13 15.41
C GLN A 380 1.91 14.98 14.84
N THR A 381 1.79 14.66 13.55
CA THR A 381 0.50 14.38 12.92
C THR A 381 0.13 12.92 13.11
N GLY A 382 -0.96 12.64 13.82
CA GLY A 382 -1.40 11.29 14.17
C GLY A 382 -0.47 10.57 15.16
N THR A 383 -0.51 9.23 15.16
CA THR A 383 0.19 8.38 16.13
C THR A 383 1.06 7.33 15.41
N ASN A 384 2.29 7.12 15.89
CA ASN A 384 3.17 6.06 15.38
C ASN A 384 2.70 4.68 15.86
N LEU A 385 2.40 3.80 14.94
CA LEU A 385 1.90 2.44 15.20
C LEU A 385 2.89 1.33 14.78
N TYR A 386 4.09 1.66 14.35
CA TYR A 386 5.12 0.66 14.10
C TYR A 386 5.44 -0.24 15.32
N PRO A 387 5.35 0.24 16.58
CA PRO A 387 5.48 -0.64 17.74
C PRO A 387 4.47 -1.80 17.82
N PHE A 388 3.36 -1.74 17.08
CA PHE A 388 2.40 -2.85 16.99
C PHE A 388 2.83 -3.96 16.02
N VAL A 389 3.73 -3.65 15.09
CA VAL A 389 4.20 -4.62 14.10
C VAL A 389 5.01 -5.71 14.81
N GLY A 390 4.46 -6.93 14.78
CA GLY A 390 5.09 -8.10 15.39
C GLY A 390 6.20 -8.71 14.53
N THR A 391 6.76 -9.81 15.03
CA THR A 391 7.65 -10.68 14.27
C THR A 391 7.28 -12.13 14.57
N GLU A 392 7.01 -12.92 13.55
CA GLU A 392 6.79 -14.34 13.66
C GLU A 392 7.65 -15.08 12.63
N SER A 393 8.35 -16.13 13.09
CA SER A 393 9.24 -16.92 12.23
C SER A 393 10.26 -16.10 11.43
N GLY A 394 10.64 -14.92 11.96
CA GLY A 394 11.64 -14.03 11.35
C GLY A 394 11.08 -13.07 10.29
N THR A 395 9.77 -12.99 10.14
CA THR A 395 9.10 -12.04 9.23
C THR A 395 8.19 -11.09 10.00
N ARG A 396 7.99 -9.87 9.49
CA ARG A 396 7.08 -8.89 10.10
C ARG A 396 5.63 -9.33 9.94
N GLN A 397 4.88 -9.19 11.05
CA GLN A 397 3.45 -9.46 11.10
C GLN A 397 2.69 -8.15 11.28
N TYR A 398 1.82 -7.85 10.33
CA TYR A 398 1.03 -6.62 10.33
C TYR A 398 -0.35 -6.84 10.96
N TYR A 399 -0.37 -7.59 12.05
CA TYR A 399 -1.54 -7.73 12.91
C TYR A 399 -1.14 -8.07 14.35
N VAL A 400 -2.03 -7.76 15.28
CA VAL A 400 -1.89 -8.10 16.70
C VAL A 400 -3.06 -8.96 17.12
N THR A 401 -2.79 -10.07 17.78
CA THR A 401 -3.81 -10.94 18.36
C THR A 401 -4.05 -10.61 19.83
N SER A 402 -5.27 -10.84 20.33
CA SER A 402 -5.65 -10.62 21.73
C SER A 402 -5.36 -9.19 22.22
N ALA A 403 -5.69 -8.20 21.41
CA ALA A 403 -5.52 -6.79 21.75
C ALA A 403 -6.38 -6.39 22.95
N LYS A 404 -5.80 -5.61 23.87
CA LYS A 404 -6.53 -4.98 24.97
C LYS A 404 -6.98 -3.61 24.54
N VAL A 405 -8.28 -3.37 24.63
CA VAL A 405 -8.89 -2.09 24.25
C VAL A 405 -9.64 -1.53 25.45
N GLU A 406 -9.35 -0.28 25.77
CA GLU A 406 -9.99 0.44 26.88
C GLU A 406 -10.45 1.81 26.38
N LYS A 407 -11.70 2.19 26.69
CA LYS A 407 -12.19 3.53 26.41
C LYS A 407 -11.56 4.53 27.41
N VAL A 408 -11.09 5.67 26.91
CA VAL A 408 -10.62 6.78 27.76
C VAL A 408 -11.82 7.68 28.10
N PRO A 409 -12.33 7.64 29.32
CA PRO A 409 -13.55 8.37 29.68
C PRO A 409 -13.38 9.89 29.52
N GLY A 410 -14.35 10.54 28.87
CA GLY A 410 -14.39 11.99 28.73
C GLY A 410 -13.35 12.60 27.77
N LYS A 411 -12.51 11.78 27.13
CA LYS A 411 -11.56 12.25 26.11
C LYS A 411 -12.17 12.12 24.73
N VAL A 412 -12.17 13.21 23.97
CA VAL A 412 -12.62 13.29 22.60
C VAL A 412 -11.48 13.82 21.75
N PHE A 413 -11.28 13.24 20.58
CA PHE A 413 -10.32 13.71 19.60
C PHE A 413 -11.03 13.97 18.27
N GLU A 414 -11.09 15.22 17.89
CA GLU A 414 -11.82 15.65 16.71
C GLU A 414 -11.10 15.28 15.41
N LEU A 415 -11.78 14.48 14.58
CA LEU A 415 -11.29 14.01 13.29
C LEU A 415 -11.67 14.98 12.15
N ALA A 416 -10.80 15.11 11.16
CA ALA A 416 -11.06 15.89 9.96
C ALA A 416 -11.78 15.02 8.91
N ILE A 417 -13.10 14.91 9.01
CA ILE A 417 -13.94 14.07 8.16
C ILE A 417 -14.51 14.90 7.01
N SER A 418 -14.15 14.57 5.77
CA SER A 418 -14.57 15.30 4.58
C SER A 418 -15.97 14.93 4.09
N GLN A 419 -16.46 13.72 4.41
CA GLN A 419 -17.79 13.23 4.08
C GLN A 419 -18.43 12.56 5.30
N THR A 420 -19.52 13.12 5.79
CA THR A 420 -20.25 12.59 6.95
C THR A 420 -21.50 11.78 6.56
N HIS A 421 -22.00 11.94 5.34
CA HIS A 421 -23.10 11.15 4.80
C HIS A 421 -22.57 9.86 4.18
N TYR A 422 -23.17 8.75 4.50
CA TYR A 422 -22.79 7.42 4.01
C TYR A 422 -23.95 6.64 3.38
N SER A 423 -25.19 7.09 3.55
CA SER A 423 -26.38 6.50 2.92
C SER A 423 -26.90 7.42 1.81
N MET A 424 -27.36 6.82 0.73
CA MET A 424 -28.05 7.56 -0.36
C MET A 424 -29.44 8.03 0.06
N GLU A 425 -30.01 7.50 1.15
CA GLU A 425 -31.35 7.85 1.67
C GLU A 425 -32.45 7.69 0.61
N GLY A 426 -32.33 6.65 -0.23
CA GLY A 426 -33.27 6.39 -1.33
C GLY A 426 -33.15 7.34 -2.53
N ARG A 427 -32.17 8.25 -2.54
CA ARG A 427 -31.92 9.16 -3.66
C ARG A 427 -31.08 8.48 -4.73
N PRO A 428 -31.35 8.62 -6.03
CA PRO A 428 -30.58 8.02 -7.10
C PRO A 428 -29.28 8.80 -7.38
N ILE A 429 -28.36 8.84 -6.37
CA ILE A 429 -27.09 9.54 -6.48
C ILE A 429 -26.14 8.77 -7.41
N VAL A 430 -26.07 7.45 -7.25
CA VAL A 430 -25.36 6.55 -8.16
C VAL A 430 -26.38 5.99 -9.14
N ARG A 431 -26.10 6.11 -10.42
CA ARG A 431 -26.98 5.68 -11.50
C ARG A 431 -26.23 4.73 -12.42
N GLU A 432 -26.91 3.71 -12.86
CA GLU A 432 -26.35 2.69 -13.72
C GLU A 432 -27.36 2.28 -14.80
N THR A 433 -26.88 1.76 -15.90
CA THR A 433 -27.68 1.15 -16.96
C THR A 433 -26.86 0.07 -17.65
N THR A 434 -27.53 -0.82 -18.38
CA THR A 434 -26.85 -1.81 -19.21
C THR A 434 -26.49 -1.21 -20.57
N LEU A 435 -25.47 -1.77 -21.23
CA LEU A 435 -25.12 -1.35 -22.60
C LEU A 435 -26.30 -1.53 -23.58
N ASP A 436 -27.04 -2.62 -23.45
CA ASP A 436 -28.17 -2.91 -24.30
C ASP A 436 -29.31 -1.90 -24.13
N GLU A 437 -29.54 -1.44 -22.92
CA GLU A 437 -30.53 -0.37 -22.65
C GLU A 437 -30.05 0.98 -23.15
N TYR A 438 -28.76 1.31 -22.94
CA TYR A 438 -28.19 2.54 -23.47
C TYR A 438 -28.23 2.63 -25.00
N ILE A 439 -27.97 1.54 -25.71
CA ILE A 439 -28.06 1.49 -27.18
C ILE A 439 -29.51 1.77 -27.64
N LYS A 440 -30.53 1.29 -26.92
CA LYS A 440 -31.95 1.52 -27.24
C LYS A 440 -32.40 2.92 -26.84
N ASN A 441 -31.91 3.42 -25.73
CA ASN A 441 -32.25 4.72 -25.13
C ASN A 441 -31.01 5.39 -24.57
N PRO A 442 -30.37 6.34 -25.27
CA PRO A 442 -29.16 7.03 -24.80
C PRO A 442 -29.34 7.84 -23.50
N VAL A 443 -30.57 8.05 -23.04
CA VAL A 443 -30.88 8.73 -21.77
C VAL A 443 -31.07 7.73 -20.62
N SER A 444 -31.01 6.43 -20.90
CA SER A 444 -31.16 5.37 -19.91
C SER A 444 -30.23 5.58 -18.70
N GLY A 445 -30.78 5.46 -17.52
CA GLY A 445 -30.10 5.76 -16.26
C GLY A 445 -30.06 7.27 -15.89
N ASN A 446 -30.40 8.17 -16.82
CA ASN A 446 -30.40 9.63 -16.62
C ASN A 446 -31.75 10.31 -16.93
N GLU A 447 -32.83 9.56 -17.04
CA GLU A 447 -34.14 10.04 -17.44
C GLU A 447 -34.62 11.22 -16.58
N ILE A 448 -34.45 11.13 -15.26
CA ILE A 448 -34.86 12.20 -14.32
C ILE A 448 -34.11 13.49 -14.60
N LYS A 449 -32.82 13.40 -14.96
CA LYS A 449 -32.00 14.58 -15.27
C LYS A 449 -32.47 15.25 -16.55
N ALA A 450 -32.77 14.46 -17.58
CA ALA A 450 -33.28 14.96 -18.87
C ALA A 450 -34.60 15.69 -18.67
N GLU A 451 -35.56 15.13 -17.93
CA GLU A 451 -36.83 15.80 -17.60
C GLU A 451 -36.65 17.13 -16.82
N HIS A 452 -35.67 17.21 -15.95
CA HIS A 452 -35.36 18.44 -15.19
C HIS A 452 -34.69 19.49 -16.06
N GLU A 453 -33.80 19.11 -16.96
CA GLU A 453 -33.12 20.04 -17.88
C GLU A 453 -34.10 20.68 -18.87
N GLU A 454 -35.08 19.95 -19.37
CA GLU A 454 -36.15 20.50 -20.23
C GLU A 454 -37.02 21.54 -19.50
N LYS A 455 -37.15 21.46 -18.19
CA LYS A 455 -37.98 22.36 -17.37
C LYS A 455 -37.16 23.41 -16.60
N SER A 456 -35.83 23.41 -16.70
CA SER A 456 -34.99 24.32 -15.95
C SER A 456 -35.03 25.74 -16.52
N VAL A 457 -35.39 26.70 -15.67
CA VAL A 457 -35.29 28.13 -15.99
C VAL A 457 -33.94 28.61 -15.48
N THR A 458 -33.12 29.18 -16.36
CA THR A 458 -31.84 29.80 -15.99
C THR A 458 -31.93 31.32 -16.12
N LEU A 459 -31.26 32.01 -15.19
CA LEU A 459 -31.09 33.47 -15.24
C LEU A 459 -29.94 33.92 -16.14
N TYR A 460 -29.13 32.99 -16.61
CA TYR A 460 -27.93 33.26 -17.40
C TYR A 460 -28.07 32.64 -18.78
N GLU A 461 -27.61 33.36 -19.79
CA GLU A 461 -27.44 32.81 -21.13
C GLU A 461 -26.38 31.71 -21.11
N ALA A 462 -26.57 30.67 -21.90
CA ALA A 462 -25.59 29.61 -22.02
C ALA A 462 -24.29 30.17 -22.61
N PRO A 463 -23.12 29.89 -22.02
CA PRO A 463 -21.85 30.37 -22.54
C PRO A 463 -21.57 29.79 -23.92
N VAL A 464 -21.11 30.64 -24.85
CA VAL A 464 -20.69 30.21 -26.17
C VAL A 464 -19.20 29.85 -26.15
N TYR A 465 -18.91 28.58 -26.41
CA TYR A 465 -17.53 28.09 -26.50
C TYR A 465 -16.99 28.28 -27.91
N ASN A 466 -16.09 29.25 -28.09
CA ASN A 466 -15.39 29.47 -29.36
C ASN A 466 -14.09 28.63 -29.37
N GLY A 467 -14.09 27.49 -30.05
CA GLY A 467 -12.94 26.59 -30.10
C GLY A 467 -13.17 25.27 -29.36
N HIS A 468 -12.13 24.74 -28.70
CA HIS A 468 -12.21 23.47 -27.98
C HIS A 468 -12.97 23.60 -26.67
N HIS A 469 -13.85 22.64 -26.42
CA HIS A 469 -14.55 22.49 -25.16
C HIS A 469 -14.14 21.12 -24.54
N TRP A 470 -13.45 21.18 -23.42
CA TRP A 470 -12.92 19.99 -22.77
C TRP A 470 -14.02 19.31 -21.93
N GLY A 471 -14.12 18.00 -22.07
CA GLY A 471 -14.95 17.16 -21.24
C GLY A 471 -14.10 16.08 -20.57
N MET A 472 -14.48 15.68 -19.36
CA MET A 472 -13.85 14.57 -18.64
C MET A 472 -14.87 13.45 -18.48
N ALA A 473 -14.50 12.24 -18.90
CA ALA A 473 -15.25 11.02 -18.64
C ALA A 473 -14.48 10.16 -17.64
N VAL A 474 -15.21 9.63 -16.65
CA VAL A 474 -14.66 8.70 -15.65
C VAL A 474 -15.38 7.37 -15.80
N ASP A 475 -14.64 6.32 -16.16
CA ASP A 475 -15.16 4.96 -16.16
C ASP A 475 -15.27 4.43 -14.73
N LEU A 476 -16.48 4.46 -14.19
CA LEU A 476 -16.73 4.01 -12.81
C LEU A 476 -16.58 2.49 -12.64
N ASN A 477 -16.63 1.69 -13.70
CA ASN A 477 -16.35 0.26 -13.63
C ASN A 477 -14.86 -0.02 -13.38
N SER A 478 -13.97 0.88 -13.85
CA SER A 478 -12.52 0.78 -13.66
C SER A 478 -12.00 1.63 -12.50
N CYS A 479 -12.82 2.55 -11.99
CA CYS A 479 -12.43 3.47 -10.92
C CYS A 479 -12.39 2.75 -9.57
N THR A 480 -11.22 2.74 -8.93
CA THR A 480 -11.05 2.16 -7.57
C THR A 480 -11.39 3.15 -6.45
N GLY A 481 -11.56 4.43 -6.74
CA GLY A 481 -11.81 5.46 -5.73
C GLY A 481 -10.57 5.94 -4.96
N CYS A 482 -9.35 5.67 -5.46
CA CYS A 482 -8.09 5.96 -4.76
C CYS A 482 -7.77 7.44 -4.53
N GLY A 483 -8.44 8.38 -5.22
CA GLY A 483 -8.22 9.82 -5.05
C GLY A 483 -7.02 10.41 -5.80
N ASN A 484 -6.27 9.64 -6.59
CA ASN A 484 -5.12 10.14 -7.37
C ASN A 484 -5.49 11.31 -8.29
N CYS A 485 -6.67 11.28 -8.90
CA CYS A 485 -7.19 12.38 -9.72
C CYS A 485 -7.38 13.67 -8.91
N ALA A 486 -7.80 13.57 -7.65
CA ALA A 486 -7.95 14.72 -6.76
C ALA A 486 -6.59 15.34 -6.43
N VAL A 487 -5.58 14.53 -6.09
CA VAL A 487 -4.20 14.99 -5.82
C VAL A 487 -3.57 15.60 -7.07
N ALA A 488 -3.72 14.95 -8.23
CA ALA A 488 -3.19 15.46 -9.49
C ALA A 488 -3.81 16.83 -9.85
N CYS A 489 -5.13 16.97 -9.66
CA CYS A 489 -5.84 18.22 -9.85
C CYS A 489 -5.34 19.32 -8.89
N GLN A 490 -5.13 18.98 -7.61
CA GLN A 490 -4.60 19.91 -6.63
C GLN A 490 -3.18 20.38 -6.98
N ALA A 491 -2.31 19.44 -7.37
CA ALA A 491 -0.93 19.74 -7.73
C ALA A 491 -0.83 20.61 -8.99
N GLU A 492 -1.55 20.26 -10.06
CA GLU A 492 -1.53 20.97 -11.34
C GLU A 492 -2.13 22.37 -11.23
N ASN A 493 -3.22 22.52 -10.51
CA ASN A 493 -3.92 23.79 -10.37
C ASN A 493 -3.48 24.60 -9.15
N ASN A 494 -2.44 24.16 -8.43
CA ASN A 494 -1.94 24.78 -7.20
C ASN A 494 -3.05 25.09 -6.20
N ILE A 495 -3.96 24.13 -6.00
CA ILE A 495 -5.10 24.29 -5.08
C ILE A 495 -4.57 24.35 -3.66
N GLN A 496 -5.04 25.32 -2.89
CA GLN A 496 -4.60 25.56 -1.54
C GLN A 496 -4.94 24.40 -0.59
N VAL A 497 -3.95 23.98 0.20
CA VAL A 497 -4.15 23.14 1.39
C VAL A 497 -4.62 24.04 2.53
N ILE A 498 -5.72 23.68 3.18
CA ILE A 498 -6.36 24.51 4.20
C ILE A 498 -6.11 24.06 5.64
N GLY A 499 -5.57 22.85 5.81
CA GLY A 499 -5.23 22.29 7.11
C GLY A 499 -6.42 21.64 7.85
N LYS A 500 -6.09 20.83 8.86
CA LYS A 500 -7.02 19.98 9.63
C LYS A 500 -8.26 20.76 10.14
N GLU A 501 -8.04 21.92 10.78
CA GLU A 501 -9.14 22.71 11.35
C GLU A 501 -10.14 23.17 10.29
N GLN A 502 -9.66 23.61 9.12
CA GLN A 502 -10.53 24.09 8.07
C GLN A 502 -11.25 22.95 7.34
N VAL A 503 -10.63 21.77 7.22
CA VAL A 503 -11.31 20.55 6.75
C VAL A 503 -12.48 20.22 7.69
N ARG A 504 -12.28 20.26 9.01
CA ARG A 504 -13.36 20.09 10.00
C ARG A 504 -14.48 21.12 9.84
N ASN A 505 -14.12 22.37 9.54
CA ASN A 505 -15.07 23.45 9.26
C ASN A 505 -15.70 23.33 7.85
N ARG A 506 -15.47 22.21 7.14
CA ARG A 506 -16.03 21.90 5.80
C ARG A 506 -15.65 22.92 4.72
N ARG A 507 -14.44 23.48 4.79
CA ARG A 507 -13.90 24.46 3.83
C ARG A 507 -12.94 23.82 2.84
N ILE A 508 -13.13 22.55 2.51
CA ILE A 508 -12.30 21.81 1.57
C ILE A 508 -12.28 22.50 0.22
N MET A 509 -11.09 22.64 -0.37
CA MET A 509 -10.88 23.32 -1.65
C MET A 509 -10.76 22.38 -2.85
N HIS A 510 -10.93 21.08 -2.66
CA HIS A 510 -10.83 20.08 -3.73
C HIS A 510 -11.86 20.35 -4.84
N TRP A 511 -11.40 20.50 -6.08
CA TRP A 511 -12.28 20.64 -7.25
C TRP A 511 -12.87 19.29 -7.68
N ILE A 512 -12.11 18.21 -7.48
CA ILE A 512 -12.55 16.85 -7.74
C ILE A 512 -12.71 16.14 -6.40
N ARG A 513 -13.85 15.50 -6.20
CA ARG A 513 -14.13 14.70 -5.01
C ARG A 513 -14.52 13.29 -5.43
N VAL A 514 -14.07 12.32 -4.67
CA VAL A 514 -14.54 10.94 -4.73
C VAL A 514 -15.30 10.68 -3.45
N ASP A 515 -16.61 10.62 -3.52
CA ASP A 515 -17.49 10.30 -2.40
C ASP A 515 -17.88 8.81 -2.47
N ARG A 516 -18.15 8.20 -1.31
CA ARG A 516 -18.58 6.81 -1.21
C ARG A 516 -19.92 6.72 -0.50
N TYR A 517 -20.67 5.69 -0.84
CA TYR A 517 -21.94 5.37 -0.19
C TYR A 517 -21.95 3.87 0.12
N TYR A 518 -22.50 3.50 1.26
CA TYR A 518 -22.65 2.12 1.68
C TYR A 518 -24.04 1.60 1.30
N SER A 519 -24.15 0.29 1.03
CA SER A 519 -25.41 -0.42 1.00
C SER A 519 -26.03 -0.50 2.41
N GLU A 520 -27.23 -1.05 2.52
CA GLU A 520 -27.98 -1.08 3.78
C GLU A 520 -27.41 -2.06 4.83
N ASN A 521 -26.56 -3.00 4.44
CA ASN A 521 -25.96 -3.97 5.37
C ASN A 521 -24.64 -3.43 5.97
N PRO A 522 -24.61 -2.99 7.24
CA PRO A 522 -23.39 -2.40 7.81
C PRO A 522 -22.26 -3.41 8.10
N GLU A 523 -22.56 -4.70 8.12
CA GLU A 523 -21.57 -5.75 8.39
C GLU A 523 -20.78 -6.12 7.11
N ASN A 524 -21.45 -6.03 5.96
CA ASN A 524 -20.83 -6.25 4.64
C ASN A 524 -21.55 -5.37 3.60
N PRO A 525 -21.24 -4.08 3.63
CA PRO A 525 -21.92 -3.08 2.79
C PRO A 525 -21.54 -3.16 1.32
#